data_77f0b8a0719dc0c16df11a1ab1ea7507
#
_entry.id   77f0b8a0719dc0c16df11a1ab1ea7507
#
_cell.length_a   1.000
_cell.length_b   1.000
_cell.length_c   1.000
_cell.angle_alpha   90.00
_cell.angle_beta   90.00
_cell.angle_gamma   90.00
#
_symmetry.space_group_name_H-M   'P 1'
#
loop_
_entity.id
_entity.type
_entity.pdbx_description
1 polymer ?
#
loop_
_entity_poly.entity_id
_entity_poly.type
_entity_poly.pdbx_seq_one_letter_code
_entity_poly.pdbx_strand_id
1 'polypeptide(L)'
;MLIRPRLLFLAVLGTLGALPASAADEGIVTDRPDFVESSDTVGKGRVQLETSVAFERDKSGGLTSRTCSTPTLLRIGFADDLEFRVETDGALNQRVSDLSGSTHTRGMADTALGVKWHWMDGDEAGSRPSMAWLLHFDGPTGSAAFKGQGWRPSLRLTAEWDLPKDWSMGVMGGFYREHNDAGRSYTGGILAVTVGAPIRESLRGFVEVAGQELASQRNGGKVITFDTGLAWQVAREVQLDTALQAGISKAAPDFAWTVGLSVKF
;
A
#
# COMPACT_ATOMS: atom_id res chain seq x y z
N MET A 1 12.55 -22.46 37.51
CA MET A 1 13.66 -22.36 36.54
C MET A 1 13.07 -21.73 35.29
N LEU A 2 13.17 -20.39 35.19
CA LEU A 2 12.54 -19.59 34.17
C LEU A 2 13.47 -19.45 32.94
N ILE A 3 13.10 -20.06 31.84
CA ILE A 3 13.81 -19.94 30.57
C ILE A 3 13.25 -18.71 29.84
N ARG A 4 14.06 -17.66 29.74
CA ARG A 4 13.76 -16.46 28.91
C ARG A 4 14.10 -16.77 27.45
N PRO A 5 13.18 -16.54 26.48
CA PRO A 5 13.55 -16.60 25.06
C PRO A 5 14.39 -15.37 24.69
N ARG A 6 15.60 -15.62 24.22
CA ARG A 6 16.44 -14.61 23.57
C ARG A 6 15.91 -14.40 22.15
N LEU A 7 15.43 -13.19 21.86
CA LEU A 7 15.22 -12.74 20.48
C LEU A 7 16.58 -12.65 19.79
N LEU A 8 16.83 -13.56 18.85
CA LEU A 8 17.92 -13.42 17.88
C LEU A 8 17.39 -12.54 16.73
N PHE A 9 17.81 -11.29 16.71
CA PHE A 9 17.77 -10.47 15.50
C PHE A 9 18.84 -10.99 14.55
N LEU A 10 18.45 -11.75 13.53
CA LEU A 10 19.35 -12.10 12.44
C LEU A 10 19.41 -10.92 11.48
N ALA A 11 20.46 -10.12 11.60
CA ALA A 11 20.80 -9.10 10.60
C ALA A 11 21.39 -9.80 9.38
N VAL A 12 20.59 -10.03 8.35
CA VAL A 12 21.07 -10.41 7.02
C VAL A 12 21.53 -9.14 6.30
N LEU A 13 22.75 -8.68 6.59
CA LEU A 13 23.47 -7.76 5.73
C LEU A 13 24.14 -8.59 4.63
N GLY A 14 23.41 -8.85 3.56
CA GLY A 14 23.98 -9.32 2.31
C GLY A 14 24.69 -8.15 1.63
N THR A 15 25.98 -8.31 1.29
CA THR A 15 26.74 -7.38 0.46
C THR A 15 26.14 -7.40 -0.95
N LEU A 16 25.19 -6.48 -1.23
CA LEU A 16 24.79 -6.17 -2.59
C LEU A 16 25.94 -5.39 -3.25
N GLY A 17 26.61 -6.00 -4.19
CA GLY A 17 27.63 -5.36 -5.01
C GLY A 17 27.04 -4.13 -5.72
N ALA A 18 27.77 -3.03 -5.69
CA ALA A 18 27.39 -1.80 -6.37
C ALA A 18 27.26 -2.05 -7.88
N LEU A 19 26.05 -1.97 -8.41
CA LEU A 19 25.76 -1.88 -9.84
C LEU A 19 26.08 -0.46 -10.31
N PRO A 20 26.62 -0.25 -11.53
CA PRO A 20 26.92 1.09 -12.00
C PRO A 20 25.63 1.89 -12.20
N ALA A 21 25.56 3.03 -11.53
CA ALA A 21 24.49 4.00 -11.72
C ALA A 21 24.62 4.65 -13.10
N SER A 22 23.62 4.51 -13.94
CA SER A 22 23.45 5.29 -15.16
C SER A 22 21.95 5.42 -15.47
N ALA A 23 21.33 6.34 -14.79
CA ALA A 23 20.10 7.02 -15.16
C ALA A 23 20.07 8.33 -14.37
N ALA A 24 19.42 9.36 -14.85
CA ALA A 24 19.25 10.61 -14.12
C ALA A 24 18.79 10.31 -12.70
N ASP A 25 19.61 10.72 -11.73
CA ASP A 25 19.53 10.22 -10.37
C ASP A 25 18.44 10.99 -9.62
N GLU A 26 17.20 10.65 -9.90
CA GLU A 26 16.02 11.11 -9.17
C GLU A 26 15.96 10.43 -7.81
N GLY A 27 15.56 11.18 -6.76
CA GLY A 27 15.41 10.66 -5.41
C GLY A 27 14.39 9.52 -5.33
N ILE A 28 14.17 9.00 -4.14
CA ILE A 28 13.15 7.96 -3.94
C ILE A 28 11.76 8.53 -4.21
N VAL A 29 10.98 7.83 -5.06
CA VAL A 29 9.53 8.02 -5.22
C VAL A 29 8.84 6.77 -4.71
N THR A 30 7.93 6.92 -3.76
CA THR A 30 7.28 5.81 -3.05
C THR A 30 5.81 5.72 -3.42
N ASP A 31 5.24 4.51 -3.27
CA ASP A 31 3.80 4.29 -3.35
C ASP A 31 3.12 4.48 -1.97
N ARG A 32 3.89 4.87 -0.97
CA ARG A 32 3.46 5.12 0.41
C ARG A 32 3.57 6.61 0.75
N PRO A 33 2.76 7.10 1.74
CA PRO A 33 1.85 6.38 2.65
C PRO A 33 0.37 6.41 2.22
N ASP A 34 -0.01 7.09 1.13
CA ASP A 34 -1.37 7.18 0.61
C ASP A 34 -1.78 5.91 -0.15
N PHE A 35 -3.06 5.81 -0.48
CA PHE A 35 -3.61 4.68 -1.22
C PHE A 35 -3.42 4.83 -2.73
N VAL A 36 -3.39 6.07 -3.22
CA VAL A 36 -3.04 6.35 -4.63
C VAL A 36 -1.56 6.05 -4.84
N GLU A 37 -1.28 5.03 -5.64
CA GLU A 37 0.09 4.66 -5.98
C GLU A 37 0.68 5.62 -7.00
N SER A 38 1.99 5.90 -6.89
CA SER A 38 2.72 6.73 -7.84
C SER A 38 2.68 6.14 -9.24
N SER A 39 2.72 7.00 -10.26
CA SER A 39 2.88 6.60 -11.65
C SER A 39 4.33 6.22 -11.99
N ASP A 40 5.31 6.58 -11.15
CA ASP A 40 6.71 6.33 -11.40
C ASP A 40 7.12 4.88 -11.13
N THR A 41 8.10 4.41 -11.88
CA THR A 41 8.83 3.17 -11.63
C THR A 41 10.12 3.45 -10.86
N VAL A 42 10.72 2.40 -10.30
CA VAL A 42 11.99 2.56 -9.58
C VAL A 42 13.20 2.76 -10.50
N GLY A 43 13.01 2.61 -11.82
CA GLY A 43 14.06 2.70 -12.83
C GLY A 43 14.83 1.38 -13.02
N LYS A 44 15.40 1.21 -14.19
CA LYS A 44 16.10 -0.03 -14.61
C LYS A 44 17.23 -0.42 -13.66
N GLY A 45 17.22 -1.67 -13.20
CA GLY A 45 18.24 -2.25 -12.34
C GLY A 45 18.20 -1.77 -10.88
N ARG A 46 17.22 -0.94 -10.52
CA ARG A 46 17.04 -0.47 -9.15
C ARG A 46 16.08 -1.38 -8.39
N VAL A 47 16.24 -1.42 -7.08
CA VAL A 47 15.36 -2.16 -6.16
C VAL A 47 14.89 -1.20 -5.07
N GLN A 48 13.62 -1.22 -4.75
CA GLN A 48 13.04 -0.42 -3.66
C GLN A 48 12.22 -1.30 -2.74
N LEU A 49 12.45 -1.15 -1.45
CA LEU A 49 11.67 -1.80 -0.40
C LEU A 49 10.88 -0.74 0.36
N GLU A 50 9.57 -0.91 0.42
CA GLU A 50 8.65 -0.10 1.19
C GLU A 50 7.97 -0.98 2.24
N THR A 51 8.09 -0.65 3.51
CA THR A 51 7.50 -1.46 4.59
C THR A 51 6.94 -0.59 5.70
N SER A 52 6.01 -1.12 6.47
CA SER A 52 5.40 -0.39 7.58
C SER A 52 4.93 -1.30 8.70
N VAL A 53 4.56 -0.67 9.81
CA VAL A 53 3.68 -1.24 10.81
C VAL A 53 2.36 -0.48 10.73
N ALA A 54 1.27 -1.21 10.57
CA ALA A 54 -0.07 -0.65 10.48
C ALA A 54 -0.96 -1.20 11.60
N PHE A 55 -1.83 -0.32 12.11
CA PHE A 55 -2.84 -0.65 13.10
C PHE A 55 -4.20 -0.25 12.58
N GLU A 56 -5.16 -1.15 12.70
CA GLU A 56 -6.54 -0.94 12.32
C GLU A 56 -7.47 -1.27 13.48
N ARG A 57 -8.53 -0.51 13.58
CA ARG A 57 -9.64 -0.76 14.50
C ARG A 57 -10.95 -0.63 13.77
N ASP A 58 -11.79 -1.64 13.95
CA ASP A 58 -13.16 -1.66 13.44
C ASP A 58 -14.13 -2.09 14.53
N LYS A 59 -15.29 -1.42 14.57
CA LYS A 59 -16.42 -1.77 15.42
C LYS A 59 -17.65 -1.98 14.56
N SER A 60 -18.03 -3.20 14.40
CA SER A 60 -19.20 -3.57 13.60
C SER A 60 -19.98 -4.70 14.25
N GLY A 61 -21.30 -4.63 14.23
CA GLY A 61 -22.18 -5.70 14.72
C GLY A 61 -21.99 -6.09 16.19
N GLY A 62 -21.54 -5.17 17.07
CA GLY A 62 -21.23 -5.48 18.47
C GLY A 62 -19.85 -6.11 18.71
N LEU A 63 -19.09 -6.36 17.64
CA LEU A 63 -17.72 -6.80 17.69
C LEU A 63 -16.74 -5.63 17.62
N THR A 64 -15.60 -5.76 18.27
CA THR A 64 -14.45 -4.85 18.08
C THR A 64 -13.27 -5.68 17.56
N SER A 65 -12.86 -5.40 16.34
CA SER A 65 -11.64 -5.92 15.74
C SER A 65 -10.47 -4.94 15.92
N ARG A 66 -9.29 -5.45 16.19
CA ARG A 66 -8.02 -4.71 16.18
C ARG A 66 -7.00 -5.55 15.47
N THR A 67 -6.43 -5.01 14.41
CA THR A 67 -5.43 -5.70 13.60
C THR A 67 -4.13 -4.91 13.62
N CYS A 68 -3.03 -5.60 13.79
CA CYS A 68 -1.69 -5.10 13.53
C CYS A 68 -1.12 -5.90 12.36
N SER A 69 -0.58 -5.21 11.37
CA SER A 69 0.01 -5.80 10.17
C SER A 69 1.37 -5.19 9.85
N THR A 70 2.11 -5.81 8.94
CA THR A 70 3.40 -5.34 8.45
C THR A 70 3.39 -5.26 6.91
N PRO A 71 2.58 -4.35 6.32
CA PRO A 71 2.54 -4.18 4.88
C PRO A 71 3.93 -3.95 4.29
N THR A 72 4.23 -4.68 3.23
CA THR A 72 5.55 -4.64 2.58
C THR A 72 5.38 -4.77 1.08
N LEU A 73 6.05 -3.87 0.34
CA LEU A 73 6.13 -3.84 -1.11
C LEU A 73 7.59 -3.86 -1.53
N LEU A 74 7.96 -4.83 -2.35
CA LEU A 74 9.25 -4.88 -3.04
C LEU A 74 9.03 -4.52 -4.50
N ARG A 75 9.75 -3.51 -4.99
CA ARG A 75 9.73 -3.02 -6.37
C ARG A 75 11.08 -3.29 -7.02
N ILE A 76 11.10 -3.87 -8.21
CA ILE A 76 12.31 -4.23 -8.95
C ILE A 76 12.18 -3.69 -10.37
N GLY A 77 13.00 -2.70 -10.72
CA GLY A 77 13.01 -2.07 -12.04
C GLY A 77 13.62 -2.99 -13.11
N PHE A 78 12.79 -3.42 -14.03
CA PHE A 78 13.19 -4.25 -15.16
C PHE A 78 13.62 -3.40 -16.36
N ALA A 79 12.91 -2.31 -16.59
CA ALA A 79 13.23 -1.24 -17.54
C ALA A 79 12.98 0.11 -16.89
N ASP A 80 13.26 1.20 -17.58
CA ASP A 80 13.02 2.54 -17.02
C ASP A 80 11.52 2.82 -16.84
N ASP A 81 10.69 2.20 -17.66
CA ASP A 81 9.23 2.32 -17.66
C ASP A 81 8.49 1.08 -17.08
N LEU A 82 9.22 0.05 -16.63
CA LEU A 82 8.62 -1.23 -16.21
C LEU A 82 9.25 -1.76 -14.93
N GLU A 83 8.43 -2.05 -13.93
CA GLU A 83 8.85 -2.71 -12.69
C GLU A 83 8.02 -3.94 -12.36
N PHE A 84 8.67 -4.93 -11.76
CA PHE A 84 8.05 -6.07 -11.10
C PHE A 84 7.81 -5.76 -9.63
N ARG A 85 6.72 -6.28 -9.06
CA ARG A 85 6.26 -5.99 -7.71
C ARG A 85 5.93 -7.25 -6.94
N VAL A 86 6.29 -7.29 -5.66
CA VAL A 86 5.86 -8.29 -4.70
C VAL A 86 5.27 -7.56 -3.49
N GLU A 87 4.00 -7.79 -3.22
CA GLU A 87 3.25 -7.07 -2.18
C GLU A 87 2.60 -8.03 -1.19
N THR A 88 2.55 -7.68 0.08
CA THR A 88 1.86 -8.43 1.14
C THR A 88 1.54 -7.52 2.33
N ASP A 89 0.43 -7.78 3.03
CA ASP A 89 0.17 -7.18 4.35
C ASP A 89 1.04 -7.82 5.46
N GLY A 90 1.83 -8.82 5.12
CA GLY A 90 2.86 -9.42 5.97
C GLY A 90 2.31 -10.17 7.17
N ALA A 91 2.95 -9.99 8.32
CA ALA A 91 2.52 -10.61 9.56
C ALA A 91 1.26 -9.94 10.10
N LEU A 92 0.22 -10.73 10.36
CA LEU A 92 -1.06 -10.30 10.88
C LEU A 92 -1.24 -10.76 12.32
N ASN A 93 -1.69 -9.85 13.18
CA ASN A 93 -2.04 -10.09 14.55
C ASN A 93 -3.39 -9.44 14.83
N GLN A 94 -4.46 -10.24 14.83
CA GLN A 94 -5.83 -9.78 14.98
C GLN A 94 -6.41 -10.20 16.32
N ARG A 95 -7.10 -9.28 16.98
CA ARG A 95 -7.91 -9.52 18.16
C ARG A 95 -9.34 -9.07 17.91
N VAL A 96 -10.27 -10.01 17.97
CA VAL A 96 -11.71 -9.76 17.90
C VAL A 96 -12.30 -9.95 19.29
N SER A 97 -13.08 -9.00 19.78
CA SER A 97 -13.70 -9.02 21.10
C SER A 97 -15.16 -8.57 21.06
N ASP A 98 -15.97 -9.20 21.91
CA ASP A 98 -17.37 -8.87 22.19
C ASP A 98 -17.63 -8.87 23.70
N LEU A 99 -18.91 -8.87 24.11
CA LEU A 99 -19.32 -8.94 25.51
C LEU A 99 -19.00 -10.29 26.18
N SER A 100 -18.80 -11.36 25.41
CA SER A 100 -18.57 -12.73 25.90
C SER A 100 -17.08 -13.08 26.05
N GLY A 101 -16.19 -12.34 25.38
CA GLY A 101 -14.77 -12.59 25.44
C GLY A 101 -13.96 -12.03 24.28
N SER A 102 -12.79 -12.60 24.05
CA SER A 102 -11.94 -12.22 22.92
C SER A 102 -11.21 -13.41 22.30
N THR A 103 -11.13 -13.41 20.98
CA THR A 103 -10.34 -14.33 20.18
C THR A 103 -9.09 -13.62 19.65
N HIS A 104 -7.97 -14.32 19.61
CA HIS A 104 -6.71 -13.82 19.13
C HIS A 104 -6.16 -14.75 18.04
N THR A 105 -5.92 -14.18 16.86
CA THR A 105 -5.45 -14.91 15.68
C THR A 105 -4.17 -14.29 15.15
N ARG A 106 -3.19 -15.11 14.76
CA ARG A 106 -1.92 -14.69 14.18
C ARG A 106 -1.61 -15.50 12.95
N GLY A 107 -0.96 -14.87 11.98
CA GLY A 107 -0.54 -15.54 10.76
C GLY A 107 0.13 -14.59 9.78
N MET A 108 0.21 -15.03 8.54
CA MET A 108 0.71 -14.25 7.41
C MET A 108 -0.44 -13.95 6.45
N ALA A 109 -0.44 -12.77 5.88
CA ALA A 109 -1.31 -12.38 4.77
C ALA A 109 -0.92 -13.11 3.48
N ASP A 110 -1.78 -13.02 2.49
CA ASP A 110 -1.48 -13.42 1.12
C ASP A 110 -0.37 -12.55 0.52
N THR A 111 0.24 -13.06 -0.54
CA THR A 111 1.24 -12.33 -1.34
C THR A 111 0.69 -12.12 -2.73
N ALA A 112 0.78 -10.88 -3.21
CA ALA A 112 0.51 -10.50 -4.59
C ALA A 112 1.81 -10.39 -5.39
N LEU A 113 1.74 -10.77 -6.65
CA LEU A 113 2.74 -10.49 -7.67
C LEU A 113 2.15 -9.47 -8.64
N GLY A 114 2.94 -8.47 -9.02
CA GLY A 114 2.45 -7.41 -9.88
C GLY A 114 3.48 -6.87 -10.85
N VAL A 115 2.98 -6.06 -11.76
CA VAL A 115 3.77 -5.29 -12.73
C VAL A 115 3.19 -3.88 -12.75
N LYS A 116 4.06 -2.86 -12.73
CA LYS A 116 3.70 -1.48 -13.03
C LYS A 116 4.38 -1.09 -14.35
N TRP A 117 3.60 -0.50 -15.24
CA TRP A 117 4.06 0.03 -16.51
C TRP A 117 3.71 1.51 -16.62
N HIS A 118 4.75 2.34 -16.51
CA HIS A 118 4.68 3.76 -16.79
C HIS A 118 4.62 3.97 -18.31
N TRP A 119 3.57 4.56 -18.82
CA TRP A 119 3.36 4.65 -20.25
C TRP A 119 3.21 6.09 -20.76
N MET A 120 3.11 7.06 -19.88
CA MET A 120 2.97 8.46 -20.24
C MET A 120 3.57 9.38 -19.18
N ASP A 121 4.50 10.22 -19.62
CA ASP A 121 5.05 11.30 -18.79
C ASP A 121 4.09 12.48 -18.71
N GLY A 122 4.04 13.12 -17.54
CA GLY A 122 3.39 14.41 -17.33
C GLY A 122 4.05 15.54 -18.13
N ASP A 123 3.45 16.72 -18.10
CA ASP A 123 4.08 17.92 -18.61
C ASP A 123 4.32 18.94 -17.48
N GLU A 124 5.35 19.77 -17.62
CA GLU A 124 5.72 20.81 -16.66
C GLU A 124 4.60 21.85 -16.44
N ALA A 125 3.67 21.98 -17.38
CA ALA A 125 2.53 22.87 -17.26
C ALA A 125 1.39 22.30 -16.41
N GLY A 126 1.48 21.01 -16.00
CA GLY A 126 0.46 20.30 -15.24
C GLY A 126 -0.84 20.06 -16.02
N SER A 127 -0.81 20.19 -17.36
CA SER A 127 -1.99 19.96 -18.20
C SER A 127 -2.16 18.49 -18.59
N ARG A 128 -1.06 17.75 -18.70
CA ARG A 128 -1.04 16.32 -18.99
C ARG A 128 -0.51 15.54 -17.78
N PRO A 129 -1.24 14.52 -17.30
CA PRO A 129 -0.77 13.70 -16.18
C PRO A 129 0.37 12.78 -16.58
N SER A 130 1.18 12.40 -15.61
CA SER A 130 1.99 11.19 -15.62
C SER A 130 1.08 10.00 -15.35
N MET A 131 1.25 8.87 -16.05
CA MET A 131 0.32 7.73 -15.94
C MET A 131 1.01 6.37 -15.97
N ALA A 132 0.50 5.46 -15.12
CA ALA A 132 0.94 4.06 -15.11
C ALA A 132 -0.23 3.09 -14.97
N TRP A 133 -0.08 1.92 -15.60
CA TRP A 133 -0.90 0.75 -15.37
C TRP A 133 -0.27 -0.14 -14.30
N LEU A 134 -1.11 -0.69 -13.42
CA LEU A 134 -0.71 -1.66 -12.42
C LEU A 134 -1.58 -2.91 -12.55
N LEU A 135 -0.95 -4.04 -12.74
CA LEU A 135 -1.58 -5.35 -12.80
C LEU A 135 -1.06 -6.19 -11.63
N HIS A 136 -1.95 -6.70 -10.79
CA HIS A 136 -1.60 -7.57 -9.67
C HIS A 136 -2.39 -8.86 -9.68
N PHE A 137 -1.79 -9.90 -9.09
CA PHE A 137 -2.40 -11.21 -8.88
C PHE A 137 -2.13 -11.63 -7.43
N ASP A 138 -3.14 -11.51 -6.58
CA ASP A 138 -3.08 -12.00 -5.21
C ASP A 138 -3.23 -13.52 -5.20
N GLY A 139 -2.25 -14.23 -4.65
CA GLY A 139 -2.26 -15.67 -4.52
C GLY A 139 -2.71 -16.11 -3.13
N PRO A 140 -3.37 -17.27 -2.98
CA PRO A 140 -3.81 -17.79 -1.68
C PRO A 140 -2.63 -18.41 -0.91
N THR A 141 -1.63 -17.61 -0.56
CA THR A 141 -0.35 -18.01 0.03
C THR A 141 -0.29 -17.82 1.55
N GLY A 142 -1.23 -17.10 2.11
CA GLY A 142 -1.30 -16.76 3.53
C GLY A 142 -1.59 -17.96 4.44
N SER A 143 -1.55 -17.69 5.73
CA SER A 143 -1.94 -18.65 6.77
C SER A 143 -3.44 -18.98 6.66
N ALA A 144 -3.84 -20.15 7.10
CA ALA A 144 -5.22 -20.65 6.97
C ALA A 144 -6.30 -19.67 7.47
N ALA A 145 -5.97 -18.84 8.48
CA ALA A 145 -6.89 -17.85 9.04
C ALA A 145 -7.02 -16.56 8.22
N PHE A 146 -6.07 -16.28 7.32
CA PHE A 146 -5.97 -15.01 6.57
C PHE A 146 -5.88 -15.24 5.05
N LYS A 147 -5.87 -16.49 4.64
CA LYS A 147 -5.77 -16.86 3.23
C LYS A 147 -7.07 -16.58 2.50
N GLY A 148 -6.99 -15.82 1.41
CA GLY A 148 -8.08 -15.61 0.48
C GLY A 148 -8.40 -16.84 -0.37
N GLN A 149 -9.45 -16.75 -1.16
CA GLN A 149 -9.93 -17.85 -1.99
C GLN A 149 -9.46 -17.67 -3.45
N GLY A 150 -8.59 -18.59 -3.90
CA GLY A 150 -8.12 -18.60 -5.30
C GLY A 150 -7.24 -17.40 -5.65
N TRP A 151 -6.98 -17.23 -6.94
CA TRP A 151 -6.25 -16.09 -7.47
C TRP A 151 -7.19 -14.90 -7.68
N ARG A 152 -6.76 -13.73 -7.25
CA ARG A 152 -7.55 -12.49 -7.28
C ARG A 152 -6.80 -11.41 -8.09
N PRO A 153 -7.06 -11.34 -9.41
CA PRO A 153 -6.45 -10.32 -10.24
C PRO A 153 -7.05 -8.94 -9.97
N SER A 154 -6.20 -7.91 -10.08
CA SER A 154 -6.61 -6.50 -10.12
C SER A 154 -5.89 -5.75 -11.23
N LEU A 155 -6.58 -4.77 -11.83
CA LEU A 155 -6.03 -3.83 -12.80
C LEU A 155 -6.37 -2.42 -12.34
N ARG A 156 -5.34 -1.59 -12.20
CA ARG A 156 -5.46 -0.19 -11.76
C ARG A 156 -4.78 0.72 -12.79
N LEU A 157 -5.28 1.93 -12.91
CA LEU A 157 -4.66 3.03 -13.62
C LEU A 157 -4.45 4.15 -12.63
N THR A 158 -3.22 4.64 -12.50
CA THR A 158 -2.91 5.85 -11.75
C THR A 158 -2.55 6.98 -12.71
N ALA A 159 -2.93 8.20 -12.32
CA ALA A 159 -2.63 9.43 -13.04
C ALA A 159 -2.26 10.52 -12.05
N GLU A 160 -1.14 11.20 -12.27
CA GLU A 160 -0.59 12.21 -11.38
C GLU A 160 -0.33 13.51 -12.13
N TRP A 161 -0.61 14.62 -11.48
CA TRP A 161 -0.37 15.97 -11.99
C TRP A 161 0.53 16.74 -11.05
N ASP A 162 1.56 17.35 -11.59
CA ASP A 162 2.30 18.40 -10.92
C ASP A 162 1.50 19.71 -11.01
N LEU A 163 1.25 20.30 -9.86
CA LEU A 163 0.48 21.54 -9.75
C LEU A 163 1.40 22.70 -9.33
N PRO A 164 0.99 23.96 -9.57
CA PRO A 164 1.78 25.11 -9.16
C PRO A 164 2.15 25.07 -7.66
N LYS A 165 3.34 25.57 -7.32
CA LYS A 165 3.89 25.65 -5.96
C LYS A 165 4.22 24.26 -5.37
N ASP A 166 4.65 23.33 -6.19
CA ASP A 166 5.04 21.96 -5.83
C ASP A 166 3.91 21.16 -5.17
N TRP A 167 2.66 21.56 -5.41
CA TRP A 167 1.51 20.71 -5.08
C TRP A 167 1.42 19.57 -6.10
N SER A 168 0.79 18.49 -5.69
CA SER A 168 0.51 17.34 -6.56
C SER A 168 -0.94 16.89 -6.39
N MET A 169 -1.47 16.27 -7.42
CA MET A 169 -2.76 15.59 -7.40
C MET A 169 -2.59 14.23 -8.03
N GLY A 170 -3.07 13.19 -7.37
CA GLY A 170 -3.12 11.82 -7.88
C GLY A 170 -4.56 11.31 -7.95
N VAL A 171 -4.85 10.54 -8.97
CA VAL A 171 -6.13 9.83 -9.14
C VAL A 171 -5.82 8.39 -9.52
N MET A 172 -6.38 7.43 -8.79
CA MET A 172 -6.26 6.02 -9.13
C MET A 172 -7.64 5.39 -9.25
N GLY A 173 -7.86 4.66 -10.32
CA GLY A 173 -9.08 3.90 -10.57
C GLY A 173 -8.79 2.48 -11.05
N GLY A 174 -9.69 1.53 -10.77
CA GLY A 174 -9.44 0.17 -11.20
C GLY A 174 -10.53 -0.81 -10.82
N PHE A 175 -10.26 -2.08 -11.11
CA PHE A 175 -11.13 -3.21 -10.83
C PHE A 175 -10.32 -4.39 -10.29
N TYR A 176 -10.96 -5.20 -9.45
CA TYR A 176 -10.39 -6.44 -8.93
C TYR A 176 -11.45 -7.55 -8.87
N ARG A 177 -10.99 -8.79 -8.81
CA ARG A 177 -11.83 -9.96 -8.54
C ARG A 177 -11.60 -10.41 -7.12
N GLU A 178 -12.70 -10.71 -6.41
CA GLU A 178 -12.69 -11.21 -5.05
C GLU A 178 -13.78 -12.27 -4.86
N HIS A 179 -13.77 -12.95 -3.72
CA HIS A 179 -14.76 -13.93 -3.33
C HIS A 179 -15.47 -13.47 -2.05
N ASN A 180 -16.79 -13.58 -2.02
CA ASN A 180 -17.55 -13.33 -0.81
C ASN A 180 -17.52 -14.55 0.14
N ASP A 181 -18.07 -14.40 1.35
CA ASP A 181 -18.12 -15.47 2.37
C ASP A 181 -18.79 -16.77 1.88
N ALA A 182 -19.64 -16.69 0.87
CA ALA A 182 -20.27 -17.86 0.23
C ALA A 182 -19.40 -18.49 -0.86
N GLY A 183 -18.14 -18.04 -1.04
CA GLY A 183 -17.21 -18.52 -2.05
C GLY A 183 -17.55 -18.08 -3.47
N ARG A 184 -18.48 -17.15 -3.66
CA ARG A 184 -18.85 -16.65 -4.99
C ARG A 184 -17.96 -15.47 -5.38
N SER A 185 -17.37 -15.59 -6.55
CA SER A 185 -16.53 -14.54 -7.12
C SER A 185 -17.38 -13.33 -7.55
N TYR A 186 -16.86 -12.13 -7.30
CA TYR A 186 -17.44 -10.85 -7.72
C TYR A 186 -16.36 -9.90 -8.22
N THR A 187 -16.77 -8.82 -8.88
CA THR A 187 -15.90 -7.72 -9.27
C THR A 187 -16.17 -6.53 -8.38
N GLY A 188 -15.14 -6.00 -7.75
CA GLY A 188 -15.17 -4.73 -7.05
C GLY A 188 -14.47 -3.65 -7.84
N GLY A 189 -14.70 -2.38 -7.45
CA GLY A 189 -14.06 -1.21 -8.01
C GLY A 189 -13.14 -0.54 -7.01
N ILE A 190 -12.21 0.25 -7.54
CA ILE A 190 -11.30 1.13 -6.81
C ILE A 190 -11.44 2.53 -7.42
N LEU A 191 -11.50 3.55 -6.59
CA LEU A 191 -11.38 4.95 -7.00
C LEU A 191 -10.85 5.76 -5.84
N ALA A 192 -9.73 6.44 -6.03
CA ALA A 192 -9.13 7.30 -5.02
C ALA A 192 -8.62 8.59 -5.64
N VAL A 193 -8.58 9.64 -4.83
CA VAL A 193 -8.03 10.96 -5.19
C VAL A 193 -7.22 11.46 -4.01
N THR A 194 -5.95 11.77 -4.25
CA THR A 194 -5.04 12.38 -3.29
C THR A 194 -4.61 13.77 -3.74
N VAL A 195 -4.33 14.65 -2.79
CA VAL A 195 -3.71 15.95 -3.02
C VAL A 195 -2.58 16.11 -2.03
N GLY A 196 -1.38 16.32 -2.55
CA GLY A 196 -0.15 16.51 -1.79
C GLY A 196 0.35 17.95 -1.85
N ALA A 197 1.00 18.40 -0.78
CA ALA A 197 1.63 19.70 -0.71
C ALA A 197 2.96 19.66 0.05
N PRO A 198 3.97 20.47 -0.33
CA PRO A 198 5.19 20.60 0.44
C PRO A 198 4.91 21.38 1.72
N ILE A 199 5.40 20.87 2.85
CA ILE A 199 5.45 21.58 4.14
C ILE A 199 6.83 22.19 4.33
N ARG A 200 7.85 21.47 3.88
CA ARG A 200 9.26 21.88 3.81
C ARG A 200 9.92 21.15 2.64
N GLU A 201 11.15 21.49 2.30
CA GLU A 201 11.92 20.91 1.19
C GLU A 201 11.93 19.36 1.19
N SER A 202 12.04 18.73 2.36
CA SER A 202 12.08 17.27 2.49
C SER A 202 10.84 16.66 3.14
N LEU A 203 9.80 17.46 3.41
CA LEU A 203 8.59 17.00 4.11
C LEU A 203 7.34 17.40 3.32
N ARG A 204 6.57 16.42 2.90
CA ARG A 204 5.28 16.59 2.23
C ARG A 204 4.15 16.11 3.13
N GLY A 205 3.01 16.74 3.00
CA GLY A 205 1.74 16.26 3.57
C GLY A 205 0.74 15.98 2.47
N PHE A 206 -0.24 15.15 2.74
CA PHE A 206 -1.32 14.86 1.80
C PHE A 206 -2.67 14.73 2.51
N VAL A 207 -3.73 14.83 1.72
CA VAL A 207 -5.09 14.44 2.06
C VAL A 207 -5.66 13.59 0.93
N GLU A 208 -6.43 12.56 1.26
CA GLU A 208 -6.94 11.61 0.30
C GLU A 208 -8.36 11.17 0.65
N VAL A 209 -9.14 10.85 -0.37
CA VAL A 209 -10.37 10.07 -0.26
C VAL A 209 -10.19 8.83 -1.11
N ALA A 210 -10.25 7.66 -0.48
CA ALA A 210 -10.10 6.38 -1.13
C ALA A 210 -11.38 5.56 -1.03
N GLY A 211 -11.83 5.04 -2.17
CA GLY A 211 -12.90 4.08 -2.29
C GLY A 211 -12.32 2.74 -2.73
N GLN A 212 -12.32 1.80 -1.81
CA GLN A 212 -11.98 0.41 -2.06
C GLN A 212 -13.25 -0.44 -2.00
N GLU A 213 -13.18 -1.68 -2.48
CA GLU A 213 -14.32 -2.57 -2.42
C GLU A 213 -15.63 -1.91 -2.86
N LEU A 214 -15.56 -1.11 -3.93
CA LEU A 214 -16.73 -0.45 -4.53
C LEU A 214 -17.61 -1.52 -5.17
N ALA A 215 -18.23 -2.33 -4.33
CA ALA A 215 -19.05 -3.46 -4.67
C ALA A 215 -20.49 -3.27 -4.17
N SER A 216 -21.38 -4.15 -4.56
CA SER A 216 -22.73 -4.16 -4.01
C SER A 216 -22.71 -4.56 -2.53
N GLN A 217 -23.69 -4.11 -1.77
CA GLN A 217 -23.86 -4.48 -0.35
C GLN A 217 -23.95 -6.00 -0.12
N ARG A 218 -24.40 -6.76 -1.14
CA ARG A 218 -24.40 -8.24 -1.14
C ARG A 218 -22.98 -8.84 -1.06
N ASN A 219 -21.97 -8.10 -1.50
CA ASN A 219 -20.57 -8.53 -1.59
C ASN A 219 -19.67 -7.75 -0.60
N GLY A 220 -20.20 -7.34 0.56
CA GLY A 220 -19.43 -6.61 1.57
C GLY A 220 -19.73 -5.11 1.61
N GLY A 221 -20.04 -4.49 0.48
CA GLY A 221 -20.38 -3.06 0.40
C GLY A 221 -19.15 -2.18 0.14
N LYS A 222 -19.39 -0.87 0.20
CA LYS A 222 -18.37 0.13 -0.14
C LYS A 222 -17.49 0.40 1.06
N VAL A 223 -16.18 0.30 0.91
CA VAL A 223 -15.18 0.76 1.87
C VAL A 223 -14.70 2.12 1.38
N ILE A 224 -15.07 3.19 2.07
CA ILE A 224 -14.66 4.56 1.73
C ILE A 224 -14.00 5.17 2.96
N THR A 225 -12.81 5.74 2.76
CA THR A 225 -11.99 6.33 3.82
C THR A 225 -11.60 7.75 3.46
N PHE A 226 -11.27 8.52 4.49
CA PHE A 226 -10.53 9.76 4.41
C PHE A 226 -9.18 9.55 5.06
N ASP A 227 -8.13 9.89 4.36
CA ASP A 227 -6.76 9.64 4.77
C ASP A 227 -5.95 10.92 4.77
N THR A 228 -4.99 11.03 5.67
CA THR A 228 -4.01 12.12 5.69
C THR A 228 -2.70 11.64 6.28
N GLY A 229 -1.61 12.23 5.86
CA GLY A 229 -0.32 11.78 6.36
C GLY A 229 0.83 12.70 5.95
N LEU A 230 2.02 12.23 6.30
CA LEU A 230 3.29 12.90 6.08
C LEU A 230 4.28 11.92 5.45
N ALA A 231 5.03 12.40 4.46
CA ALA A 231 6.18 11.74 3.88
C ALA A 231 7.43 12.62 4.09
N TRP A 232 8.43 12.08 4.77
CA TRP A 232 9.68 12.77 5.07
C TRP A 232 10.84 12.04 4.40
N GLN A 233 11.41 12.66 3.37
CA GLN A 233 12.63 12.21 2.73
C GLN A 233 13.84 12.56 3.62
N VAL A 234 14.27 11.60 4.43
CA VAL A 234 15.39 11.77 5.39
C VAL A 234 16.76 11.69 4.72
N ALA A 235 16.83 11.03 3.58
CA ALA A 235 17.97 10.98 2.68
C ALA A 235 17.46 10.80 1.24
N ARG A 236 18.34 10.96 0.25
CA ARG A 236 17.96 10.86 -1.17
C ARG A 236 17.23 9.58 -1.52
N GLU A 237 17.59 8.47 -0.92
CA GLU A 237 17.06 7.13 -1.19
C GLU A 237 16.32 6.54 0.01
N VAL A 238 15.94 7.37 1.00
CA VAL A 238 15.25 6.92 2.22
C VAL A 238 14.13 7.88 2.58
N GLN A 239 12.93 7.34 2.71
CA GLN A 239 11.75 8.04 3.20
C GLN A 239 11.22 7.38 4.48
N LEU A 240 10.84 8.20 5.44
CA LEU A 240 9.95 7.84 6.55
C LEU A 240 8.57 8.42 6.30
N ASP A 241 7.54 7.68 6.64
CA ASP A 241 6.17 8.13 6.44
C ASP A 241 5.24 7.76 7.59
N THR A 242 4.12 8.44 7.66
CA THR A 242 3.02 8.10 8.55
C THR A 242 1.70 8.55 7.96
N ALA A 243 0.64 7.79 8.17
CA ALA A 243 -0.71 8.17 7.78
C ALA A 243 -1.74 7.81 8.85
N LEU A 244 -2.83 8.56 8.85
CA LEU A 244 -4.04 8.33 9.61
C LEU A 244 -5.18 8.14 8.62
N GLN A 245 -6.04 7.16 8.88
CA GLN A 245 -7.18 6.82 8.06
C GLN A 245 -8.44 6.78 8.93
N ALA A 246 -9.50 7.39 8.46
CA ALA A 246 -10.82 7.37 9.08
C ALA A 246 -11.87 6.82 8.10
N GLY A 247 -12.63 5.83 8.52
CA GLY A 247 -13.74 5.30 7.73
C GLY A 247 -14.90 6.27 7.66
N ILE A 248 -15.39 6.54 6.44
CA ILE A 248 -16.56 7.40 6.19
C ILE A 248 -17.75 6.64 5.63
N SER A 249 -17.60 5.35 5.39
CA SER A 249 -18.69 4.42 5.05
C SER A 249 -18.86 3.35 6.13
N LYS A 250 -20.04 2.70 6.18
CA LYS A 250 -20.36 1.69 7.21
C LYS A 250 -19.50 0.44 7.17
N ALA A 251 -18.95 0.10 6.00
CA ALA A 251 -18.12 -1.09 5.81
C ALA A 251 -16.62 -0.77 5.97
N ALA A 252 -16.26 0.51 6.07
CA ALA A 252 -14.88 0.91 6.31
C ALA A 252 -14.50 0.73 7.78
N PRO A 253 -13.25 0.36 8.10
CA PRO A 253 -12.72 0.40 9.44
C PRO A 253 -12.92 1.78 10.08
N ASP A 254 -13.21 1.84 11.39
CA ASP A 254 -13.40 3.13 12.07
C ASP A 254 -12.15 4.01 11.96
N PHE A 255 -10.98 3.39 12.14
CA PHE A 255 -9.71 4.10 12.20
C PHE A 255 -8.54 3.17 11.92
N ALA A 256 -7.56 3.66 11.16
CA ALA A 256 -6.26 3.04 11.03
C ALA A 256 -5.13 4.08 11.11
N TRP A 257 -3.92 3.64 11.42
CA TRP A 257 -2.71 4.44 11.30
C TRP A 257 -1.52 3.58 10.92
N THR A 258 -0.55 4.17 10.28
CA THR A 258 0.65 3.49 9.82
C THR A 258 1.90 4.34 10.03
N VAL A 259 3.02 3.67 10.25
CA VAL A 259 4.36 4.26 10.21
C VAL A 259 5.21 3.40 9.31
N GLY A 260 5.86 4.01 8.33
CA GLY A 260 6.61 3.32 7.29
C GLY A 260 8.02 3.80 7.09
N LEU A 261 8.77 2.95 6.41
CA LEU A 261 10.12 3.17 5.93
C LEU A 261 10.22 2.65 4.50
N SER A 262 10.76 3.47 3.61
CA SER A 262 11.07 3.10 2.24
C SER A 262 12.54 3.35 1.95
N VAL A 263 13.19 2.41 1.27
CA VAL A 263 14.61 2.48 0.90
C VAL A 263 14.78 2.02 -0.55
N LYS A 264 15.50 2.82 -1.35
CA LYS A 264 15.87 2.53 -2.75
C LYS A 264 17.37 2.20 -2.82
N PHE A 265 17.71 1.18 -3.61
CA PHE A 265 19.07 0.65 -3.79
C PHE A 265 19.53 0.74 -5.24
#